data_ff4eb53f0f23555bba395d38cd2b424e
#
_entry.id   ff4eb53f0f23555bba395d38cd2b424e
#
_cell.length_a   1.000
_cell.length_b   1.000
_cell.length_c   1.000
_cell.angle_alpha   90.00
_cell.angle_beta   90.00
_cell.angle_gamma   90.00
#
_symmetry.space_group_name_H-M   'P 1'
#
loop_
_entity.id
_entity.type
_entity.pdbx_description
1 polymer ?
#
loop_
_entity_poly.entity_id
_entity_poly.type
_entity_poly.pdbx_seq_one_letter_code
_entity_poly.pdbx_strand_id
1 'polypeptide(L)'
;MKREKFGSRLGFILVSAGCAIGIGNVWKFPYLCGELGGAAFILIYLIFLLIMGIPVLVCEFAIGRGSRYSVAAGFEELEPKGSRWHHTKWIGIIGSYLLMMFYTTVGGWMMYYCFRSVRGDFVGATPDAVEAGFADMLGSPGTVSYTHLTLPTI
;
A
#
# COMPACT_ATOMS: atom_id res chain seq x y z
N MET A 1 -26.57 2.03 14.83
CA MET A 1 -25.41 1.14 15.08
C MET A 1 -24.48 1.80 16.08
N LYS A 2 -24.07 1.12 17.16
CA LYS A 2 -23.01 1.64 18.05
C LYS A 2 -21.69 1.60 17.29
N ARG A 3 -21.09 2.78 17.07
CA ARG A 3 -19.82 2.91 16.38
C ARG A 3 -18.70 2.44 17.31
N GLU A 4 -17.83 1.58 16.83
CA GLU A 4 -16.61 1.20 17.54
C GLU A 4 -15.70 2.43 17.72
N LYS A 5 -15.13 2.57 18.91
CA LYS A 5 -14.19 3.65 19.23
C LYS A 5 -12.90 3.03 19.74
N PHE A 6 -11.78 3.61 19.37
CA PHE A 6 -10.50 3.21 19.95
C PHE A 6 -10.51 3.48 21.45
N GLY A 7 -10.22 2.46 22.25
CA GLY A 7 -10.19 2.55 23.71
C GLY A 7 -9.02 3.38 24.27
N SER A 8 -7.96 3.59 23.47
CA SER A 8 -6.78 4.34 23.89
C SER A 8 -6.14 5.10 22.73
N ARG A 9 -5.45 6.20 23.06
CA ARG A 9 -4.65 6.97 22.09
C ARG A 9 -3.51 6.13 21.50
N LEU A 10 -2.87 5.32 22.32
CA LEU A 10 -1.81 4.42 21.89
C LEU A 10 -2.32 3.39 20.88
N GLY A 11 -3.49 2.78 21.13
CA GLY A 11 -4.13 1.86 20.20
C GLY A 11 -4.41 2.50 18.84
N PHE A 12 -4.91 3.74 18.82
CA PHE A 12 -5.10 4.50 17.58
C PHE A 12 -3.78 4.72 16.82
N ILE A 13 -2.72 5.15 17.53
CA ILE A 13 -1.41 5.40 16.91
C ILE A 13 -0.81 4.11 16.34
N LEU A 14 -0.87 3.01 17.09
CA LEU A 14 -0.33 1.71 16.64
C LEU A 14 -1.07 1.16 15.42
N VAL A 15 -2.40 1.25 15.41
CA VAL A 15 -3.20 0.83 14.24
C VAL A 15 -2.92 1.73 13.04
N SER A 16 -2.85 3.04 13.24
CA SER A 16 -2.54 3.98 12.16
C SER A 16 -1.14 3.76 11.58
N ALA A 17 -0.15 3.52 12.45
CA ALA A 17 1.21 3.18 12.03
C ALA A 17 1.25 1.85 11.26
N GLY A 18 0.54 0.83 11.75
CA GLY A 18 0.43 -0.46 11.06
C GLY A 18 -0.23 -0.35 9.68
N CYS A 19 -1.26 0.47 9.55
CA CYS A 19 -1.89 0.75 8.25
C CYS A 19 -0.98 1.55 7.30
N ALA A 20 -0.07 2.38 7.84
CA ALA A 20 0.87 3.17 7.04
C ALA A 20 2.05 2.34 6.51
N ILE A 21 2.40 1.23 7.18
CA ILE A 21 3.48 0.34 6.74
C ILE A 21 2.95 -0.59 5.66
N GLY A 22 3.22 -0.24 4.41
CA GLY A 22 2.85 -1.05 3.25
C GLY A 22 4.05 -1.77 2.62
N ILE A 23 3.77 -2.64 1.67
CA ILE A 23 4.78 -3.35 0.87
C ILE A 23 5.78 -2.37 0.22
N GLY A 24 5.31 -1.21 -0.20
CA GLY A 24 6.14 -0.16 -0.77
C GLY A 24 7.26 0.30 0.15
N ASN A 25 7.02 0.38 1.45
CA ASN A 25 8.00 0.81 2.43
C ASN A 25 9.12 -0.23 2.62
N VAL A 26 8.79 -1.51 2.50
CA VAL A 26 9.74 -2.62 2.71
C VAL A 26 10.52 -2.94 1.44
N TRP A 27 9.89 -2.84 0.28
CA TRP A 27 10.45 -3.24 -1.00
C TRP A 27 10.87 -2.05 -1.87
N LYS A 28 9.91 -1.22 -2.28
CA LYS A 28 10.14 -0.19 -3.30
C LYS A 28 10.98 0.98 -2.79
N PHE A 29 10.73 1.43 -1.58
CA PHE A 29 11.42 2.59 -1.01
C PHE A 29 12.92 2.35 -0.78
N PRO A 30 13.36 1.23 -0.14
CA PRO A 30 14.80 0.94 0.00
C PRO A 30 15.50 0.78 -1.34
N TYR A 31 14.86 0.13 -2.31
CA TYR A 31 15.39 0.00 -3.66
C TYR A 31 15.64 1.36 -4.33
N LEU A 32 14.62 2.22 -4.36
CA LEU A 32 14.76 3.56 -4.92
C LEU A 32 15.78 4.43 -4.17
N CYS A 33 15.88 4.26 -2.86
CA CYS A 33 16.88 4.95 -2.05
C CYS A 33 18.31 4.58 -2.49
N GLY A 34 18.56 3.30 -2.77
CA GLY A 34 19.85 2.82 -3.28
C GLY A 34 20.17 3.37 -4.68
N GLU A 35 19.21 3.31 -5.59
CA GLU A 35 19.36 3.73 -7.00
C GLU A 35 19.49 5.25 -7.17
N LEU A 36 18.79 6.04 -6.37
CA LEU A 36 18.63 7.49 -6.56
C LEU A 36 19.51 8.34 -5.64
N GLY A 37 20.65 7.80 -5.17
CA GLY A 37 21.65 8.57 -4.42
C GLY A 37 21.40 8.65 -2.91
N GLY A 38 20.71 7.68 -2.32
CA GLY A 38 20.62 7.47 -0.88
C GLY A 38 20.06 8.68 -0.11
N ALA A 39 20.95 9.38 0.60
CA ALA A 39 20.57 10.50 1.46
C ALA A 39 19.90 11.66 0.71
N ALA A 40 20.34 11.96 -0.52
CA ALA A 40 19.73 13.01 -1.33
C ALA A 40 18.27 12.68 -1.69
N PHE A 41 18.00 11.44 -2.06
CA PHE A 41 16.64 10.95 -2.30
C PHE A 41 15.76 11.09 -1.05
N ILE A 42 16.27 10.67 0.13
CA ILE A 42 15.52 10.77 1.40
C ILE A 42 15.20 12.23 1.72
N LEU A 43 16.13 13.15 1.52
CA LEU A 43 15.91 14.57 1.80
C LEU A 43 14.81 15.15 0.90
N ILE A 44 14.88 14.89 -0.40
CA ILE A 44 13.86 15.32 -1.36
C ILE A 44 12.50 14.71 -1.01
N TYR A 45 12.47 13.43 -0.70
CA TYR A 45 11.25 12.72 -0.26
C TYR A 45 10.62 13.38 0.96
N LEU A 46 11.42 13.73 1.98
CA LEU A 46 10.91 14.40 3.18
C LEU A 46 10.35 15.79 2.89
N ILE A 47 10.98 16.55 1.99
CA ILE A 47 10.46 17.85 1.55
C ILE A 47 9.09 17.70 0.90
N PHE A 48 8.94 16.76 -0.04
CA PHE A 48 7.66 16.48 -0.68
C PHE A 48 6.61 15.94 0.30
N LEU A 49 7.02 15.13 1.26
CA LEU A 49 6.14 14.64 2.32
C LEU A 49 5.57 15.78 3.16
N LEU A 50 6.39 16.78 3.50
CA LEU A 50 5.94 17.95 4.25
C LEU A 50 5.02 18.85 3.40
N ILE A 51 5.37 19.10 2.15
CA ILE A 51 4.65 20.04 1.29
C ILE A 51 3.32 19.44 0.79
N MET A 52 3.31 18.17 0.42
CA MET A 52 2.14 17.52 -0.16
C MET A 52 1.48 16.53 0.79
N GLY A 53 2.25 15.73 1.52
CA GLY A 53 1.72 14.66 2.37
C GLY A 53 0.90 15.20 3.53
N ILE A 54 1.39 16.22 4.23
CA ILE A 54 0.66 16.79 5.38
C ILE A 54 -0.66 17.43 4.96
N PRO A 55 -0.74 18.30 3.93
CA PRO A 55 -2.02 18.85 3.48
C PRO A 55 -3.03 17.78 3.04
N VAL A 56 -2.60 16.77 2.30
CA VAL A 56 -3.47 15.66 1.89
C VAL A 56 -4.01 14.92 3.11
N LEU A 57 -3.15 14.57 4.06
CA LEU A 57 -3.55 13.90 5.30
C LEU A 57 -4.55 14.72 6.12
N VAL A 58 -4.34 16.04 6.21
CA VAL A 58 -5.28 16.95 6.90
C VAL A 58 -6.64 16.96 6.21
N CYS A 59 -6.67 16.99 4.87
CA CYS A 59 -7.91 16.91 4.10
C CYS A 59 -8.65 15.58 4.32
N GLU A 60 -7.93 14.46 4.30
CA GLU A 60 -8.51 13.13 4.57
C GLU A 60 -9.12 13.05 5.98
N PHE A 61 -8.39 13.52 6.99
CA PHE A 61 -8.91 13.57 8.35
C PHE A 61 -10.10 14.52 8.50
N ALA A 62 -10.12 15.64 7.80
CA ALA A 62 -11.24 16.57 7.82
C ALA A 62 -12.51 15.92 7.26
N ILE A 63 -12.40 15.23 6.11
CA ILE A 63 -13.51 14.49 5.49
C ILE A 63 -13.97 13.34 6.41
N GLY A 64 -13.04 12.56 6.93
CA GLY A 64 -13.36 11.43 7.79
C GLY A 64 -14.02 11.84 9.12
N ARG A 65 -13.61 12.97 9.70
CA ARG A 65 -14.21 13.53 10.93
C ARG A 65 -15.54 14.22 10.66
N GLY A 66 -15.64 14.95 9.55
CA GLY A 66 -16.84 15.68 9.15
C GLY A 66 -17.99 14.74 8.82
N SER A 67 -17.76 13.80 7.92
CA SER A 67 -18.77 12.85 7.47
C SER A 67 -19.08 11.77 8.50
N ARG A 68 -18.08 11.26 9.18
CA ARG A 68 -18.15 10.06 10.03
C ARG A 68 -18.62 8.79 9.30
N TYR A 69 -18.54 8.78 7.98
CA TYR A 69 -18.85 7.66 7.10
C TYR A 69 -17.59 7.13 6.39
N SER A 70 -17.75 6.09 5.60
CA SER A 70 -16.71 5.62 4.68
C SER A 70 -16.45 6.66 3.59
N VAL A 71 -15.31 6.58 2.91
CA VAL A 71 -14.95 7.50 1.81
C VAL A 71 -16.07 7.60 0.77
N ALA A 72 -16.74 6.47 0.45
CA ALA A 72 -17.81 6.42 -0.54
C ALA A 72 -19.04 7.26 -0.13
N ALA A 73 -19.47 7.13 1.14
CA ALA A 73 -20.64 7.85 1.65
C ALA A 73 -20.28 9.23 2.23
N GLY A 74 -19.03 9.47 2.58
CA GLY A 74 -18.57 10.72 3.19
C GLY A 74 -18.73 11.92 2.28
N PHE A 75 -18.47 11.75 0.99
CA PHE A 75 -18.67 12.82 0.01
C PHE A 75 -20.15 13.14 -0.21
N GLU A 76 -21.04 12.13 -0.21
CA GLU A 76 -22.49 12.32 -0.30
C GLU A 76 -23.03 13.12 0.90
N GLU A 77 -22.54 12.82 2.11
CA GLU A 77 -22.98 13.50 3.34
C GLU A 77 -22.52 14.94 3.43
N LEU A 78 -21.31 15.25 2.93
CA LEU A 78 -20.70 16.56 3.04
C LEU A 78 -20.96 17.47 1.85
N GLU A 79 -21.53 16.96 0.76
CA GLU A 79 -21.69 17.75 -0.45
C GLU A 79 -22.79 18.82 -0.30
N PRO A 80 -22.57 20.05 -0.80
CA PRO A 80 -23.61 21.06 -0.91
C PRO A 80 -24.69 20.63 -1.89
N LYS A 81 -25.95 21.05 -1.64
CA LYS A 81 -27.07 20.79 -2.55
C LYS A 81 -26.77 21.31 -3.97
N GLY A 82 -26.90 20.42 -4.95
CA GLY A 82 -26.65 20.74 -6.37
C GLY A 82 -25.21 20.51 -6.82
N SER A 83 -24.31 20.07 -5.96
CA SER A 83 -22.95 19.66 -6.35
C SER A 83 -22.94 18.22 -6.89
N ARG A 84 -21.80 17.80 -7.44
CA ARG A 84 -21.60 16.45 -8.00
C ARG A 84 -20.44 15.72 -7.34
N TRP A 85 -20.07 16.09 -6.14
CA TRP A 85 -18.95 15.49 -5.41
C TRP A 85 -19.17 14.00 -5.06
N HIS A 86 -20.42 13.56 -4.99
CA HIS A 86 -20.75 12.15 -4.79
C HIS A 86 -20.17 11.22 -5.88
N HIS A 87 -19.89 11.73 -7.09
CA HIS A 87 -19.23 10.94 -8.12
C HIS A 87 -17.77 10.58 -7.77
N THR A 88 -17.11 11.32 -6.89
CA THR A 88 -15.74 11.05 -6.44
C THR A 88 -15.61 9.70 -5.76
N LYS A 89 -16.69 9.16 -5.19
CA LYS A 89 -16.71 7.80 -4.62
C LYS A 89 -16.23 6.73 -5.61
N TRP A 90 -16.58 6.86 -6.90
CA TRP A 90 -16.20 5.89 -7.90
C TRP A 90 -14.69 5.86 -8.15
N ILE A 91 -14.03 7.02 -8.11
CA ILE A 91 -12.57 7.12 -8.21
C ILE A 91 -11.92 6.36 -7.05
N GLY A 92 -12.41 6.57 -5.82
CA GLY A 92 -11.91 5.87 -4.64
C GLY A 92 -12.14 4.36 -4.70
N ILE A 93 -13.33 3.93 -5.12
CA ILE A 93 -13.66 2.49 -5.25
C ILE A 93 -12.80 1.83 -6.30
N ILE A 94 -12.75 2.37 -7.52
CA ILE A 94 -11.96 1.80 -8.62
C ILE A 94 -10.47 1.81 -8.25
N GLY A 95 -9.96 2.92 -7.68
CA GLY A 95 -8.58 3.01 -7.23
C GLY A 95 -8.23 1.96 -6.18
N SER A 96 -9.13 1.70 -5.24
CA SER A 96 -8.94 0.65 -4.22
C SER A 96 -8.90 -0.75 -4.83
N TYR A 97 -9.76 -1.05 -5.81
CA TYR A 97 -9.73 -2.33 -6.51
C TYR A 97 -8.42 -2.53 -7.29
N LEU A 98 -7.99 -1.52 -8.06
CA LEU A 98 -6.72 -1.58 -8.80
C LEU A 98 -5.53 -1.74 -7.86
N LEU A 99 -5.55 -1.03 -6.73
CA LEU A 99 -4.53 -1.15 -5.71
C LEU A 99 -4.49 -2.56 -5.10
N MET A 100 -5.64 -3.14 -4.78
CA MET A 100 -5.72 -4.51 -4.25
C MET A 100 -5.19 -5.54 -5.24
N MET A 101 -5.50 -5.42 -6.52
CA MET A 101 -4.94 -6.31 -7.56
C MET A 101 -3.41 -6.25 -7.58
N PHE A 102 -2.83 -5.05 -7.51
CA PHE A 102 -1.38 -4.88 -7.42
C PHE A 102 -0.80 -5.47 -6.14
N TYR A 103 -1.40 -5.18 -4.98
CA TYR A 103 -0.91 -5.65 -3.68
C TYR A 103 -0.95 -7.16 -3.54
N THR A 104 -2.00 -7.81 -4.04
CA THR A 104 -2.09 -9.28 -4.01
C THR A 104 -0.99 -9.91 -4.84
N THR A 105 -0.70 -9.38 -6.03
CA THR A 105 0.38 -9.89 -6.89
C THR A 105 1.74 -9.75 -6.21
N VAL A 106 2.07 -8.56 -5.70
CA VAL A 106 3.36 -8.33 -5.02
C VAL A 106 3.47 -9.11 -3.72
N GLY A 107 2.36 -9.26 -2.99
CA GLY A 107 2.31 -10.11 -1.80
C GLY A 107 2.67 -11.57 -2.11
N GLY A 108 2.17 -12.09 -3.22
CA GLY A 108 2.54 -13.43 -3.71
C GLY A 108 4.03 -13.56 -4.03
N TRP A 109 4.61 -12.57 -4.69
CA TRP A 109 6.06 -12.54 -4.94
C TRP A 109 6.86 -12.54 -3.64
N MET A 110 6.45 -11.75 -2.67
CA MET A 110 7.10 -11.70 -1.35
C MET A 110 7.05 -13.04 -0.64
N MET A 111 5.93 -13.74 -0.65
CA MET A 111 5.80 -15.07 -0.08
C MET A 111 6.69 -16.08 -0.80
N TYR A 112 6.73 -16.06 -2.12
CA TYR A 112 7.61 -16.91 -2.93
C TYR A 112 9.09 -16.71 -2.57
N TYR A 113 9.54 -15.45 -2.49
CA TYR A 113 10.91 -15.12 -2.12
C TYR A 113 11.24 -15.47 -0.66
N CYS A 114 10.28 -15.28 0.25
CA CYS A 114 10.43 -15.70 1.64
C CYS A 114 10.69 -17.21 1.72
N PHE A 115 9.90 -18.01 1.00
CA PHE A 115 10.07 -19.46 0.96
C PHE A 115 11.41 -19.87 0.37
N ARG A 116 11.85 -19.27 -0.72
CA ARG A 116 13.17 -19.52 -1.32
C ARG A 116 14.31 -19.12 -0.39
N SER A 117 14.16 -18.01 0.34
CA SER A 117 15.15 -17.57 1.33
C SER A 117 15.29 -18.57 2.48
N VAL A 118 14.18 -19.12 2.98
CA VAL A 118 14.20 -20.15 4.03
C VAL A 118 14.89 -21.45 3.52
N ARG A 119 14.73 -21.79 2.24
CA ARG A 119 15.41 -22.93 1.62
C ARG A 119 16.91 -22.70 1.37
N GLY A 120 17.38 -21.46 1.50
CA GLY A 120 18.77 -21.11 1.26
C GLY A 120 19.15 -20.94 -0.21
N ASP A 121 18.19 -20.81 -1.11
CA ASP A 121 18.40 -20.70 -2.56
C ASP A 121 19.26 -19.48 -2.96
N PHE A 122 19.38 -18.50 -2.08
CA PHE A 122 20.15 -17.27 -2.31
C PHE A 122 21.55 -17.29 -1.69
N VAL A 123 21.94 -18.38 -1.01
CA VAL A 123 23.27 -18.48 -0.40
C VAL A 123 24.32 -18.60 -1.50
N GLY A 124 25.19 -17.58 -1.62
CA GLY A 124 26.21 -17.52 -2.66
C GLY A 124 25.71 -17.12 -4.06
N ALA A 125 24.43 -16.74 -4.19
CA ALA A 125 23.90 -16.26 -5.46
C ALA A 125 24.45 -14.84 -5.77
N THR A 126 24.78 -14.60 -7.05
CA THR A 126 25.13 -13.28 -7.55
C THR A 126 23.88 -12.43 -7.75
N PRO A 127 23.98 -11.08 -7.73
CA PRO A 127 22.84 -10.19 -8.01
C PRO A 127 22.14 -10.53 -9.33
N ASP A 128 22.93 -10.79 -10.39
CA ASP A 128 22.41 -11.14 -11.72
C ASP A 128 21.60 -12.46 -11.71
N ALA A 129 22.03 -13.45 -10.91
CA ALA A 129 21.31 -14.70 -10.77
C ALA A 129 19.96 -14.52 -10.03
N VAL A 130 19.91 -13.61 -9.08
CA VAL A 130 18.66 -13.26 -8.36
C VAL A 130 17.69 -12.54 -9.30
N GLU A 131 18.18 -11.61 -10.11
CA GLU A 131 17.40 -10.88 -11.10
C GLU A 131 16.86 -11.81 -12.21
N ALA A 132 17.70 -12.67 -12.74
CA ALA A 132 17.28 -13.70 -13.70
C ALA A 132 16.21 -14.64 -13.11
N GLY A 133 16.36 -15.02 -11.84
CA GLY A 133 15.36 -15.83 -11.12
C GLY A 133 14.01 -15.10 -10.93
N PHE A 134 14.01 -13.77 -10.86
CA PHE A 134 12.78 -12.98 -10.84
C PHE A 134 12.08 -12.99 -12.21
N ALA A 135 12.83 -12.78 -13.28
CA ALA A 135 12.30 -12.85 -14.64
C ALA A 135 11.70 -14.23 -14.98
N ASP A 136 12.37 -15.30 -14.56
CA ASP A 136 11.88 -16.67 -14.74
C ASP A 136 10.59 -16.93 -13.95
N MET A 137 10.52 -16.43 -12.72
CA MET A 137 9.30 -16.49 -11.90
C MET A 137 8.12 -15.80 -12.59
N LEU A 138 8.32 -14.63 -13.18
CA LEU A 138 7.27 -13.89 -13.89
C LEU A 138 6.80 -14.62 -15.15
N GLY A 139 7.70 -15.36 -15.82
CA GLY A 139 7.39 -16.18 -17.00
C GLY A 139 6.71 -17.52 -16.67
N SER A 140 6.63 -17.90 -15.40
CA SER A 140 6.06 -19.19 -14.97
C SER A 140 4.56 -19.10 -14.67
N PRO A 141 3.68 -19.71 -15.49
CA PRO A 141 2.23 -19.67 -15.26
C PRO A 141 1.80 -20.28 -13.93
N GLY A 142 2.51 -21.29 -13.45
CA GLY A 142 2.22 -21.94 -12.18
C GLY A 142 2.41 -21.03 -10.98
N THR A 143 3.48 -20.24 -10.97
CA THR A 143 3.78 -19.29 -9.90
C THR A 143 2.77 -18.14 -9.89
N VAL A 144 2.40 -17.65 -11.08
CA VAL A 144 1.37 -16.60 -11.22
C VAL A 144 0.02 -17.10 -10.72
N SER A 145 -0.39 -18.30 -11.09
CA SER A 145 -1.64 -18.92 -10.63
C SER A 145 -1.66 -19.11 -9.11
N TYR A 146 -0.56 -19.54 -8.51
CA TYR A 146 -0.44 -19.71 -7.06
C TYR A 146 -0.64 -18.40 -6.31
N THR A 147 -0.06 -17.29 -6.79
CA THR A 147 -0.23 -15.97 -6.18
C THR A 147 -1.66 -15.46 -6.25
N HIS A 148 -2.40 -15.80 -7.29
CA HIS A 148 -3.81 -15.40 -7.44
C HIS A 148 -4.79 -16.28 -6.66
N LEU A 149 -4.47 -17.56 -6.44
CA LEU A 149 -5.37 -18.50 -5.78
C LEU A 149 -5.23 -18.53 -4.26
N THR A 150 -4.04 -18.27 -3.72
CA THR A 150 -3.77 -18.40 -2.28
C THR A 150 -4.06 -17.14 -1.47
N LEU A 151 -3.99 -15.96 -2.07
CA LEU A 151 -4.22 -14.68 -1.38
C LEU A 151 -5.70 -14.32 -1.13
N PRO A 152 -6.69 -14.71 -1.97
CA PRO A 152 -8.09 -14.43 -1.68
C PRO A 152 -8.71 -15.30 -0.57
N THR A 153 -8.00 -16.31 -0.09
CA THR A 153 -8.53 -17.28 0.87
C THR A 153 -8.02 -17.10 2.31
N ILE A 154 -7.25 -16.06 2.57
CA ILE A 154 -6.82 -15.63 3.90
C ILE A 154 -7.47 -14.29 4.20
#